data_4a77be11b33e41ea944c1b1d90619357
#
_entry.id   4a77be11b33e41ea944c1b1d90619357
#
_cell.length_a   1.000
_cell.length_b   1.000
_cell.length_c   1.000
_cell.angle_alpha   90.00
_cell.angle_beta   90.00
_cell.angle_gamma   90.00
#
_symmetry.space_group_name_H-M   'P 1'
#
loop_
_entity.id
_entity.type
_entity.pdbx_description
1 polymer ?
#
loop_
_entity_poly.entity_id
_entity_poly.type
_entity_poly.pdbx_seq_one_letter_code
_entity_poly.pdbx_strand_id
1 'polypeptide(L)'
;MAYFSQLYSLISSLPALKMTEDPSISSQEFLDNASTFMTDKELAVLSAVSLLPQEDKVFPENSFSGKYQAWEKALRHSILRLRTAKRKDLSSVSSVNRETVFDCDADAAAVRAYSAADPLERERLLDAARWEKASELTLLHQFDLDVLCAYYLQLQLAEKWARRAAGNAAVNLDKAADLSKKSQTITKD
;
A
#
# COMPACT_ATOMS: atom_id res chain seq x y z
N MET A 1 -12.66 -29.00 10.43
CA MET A 1 -12.52 -28.28 11.74
C MET A 1 -11.07 -27.96 12.09
N ALA A 2 -10.07 -28.75 11.76
CA ALA A 2 -8.65 -28.46 12.10
C ALA A 2 -8.10 -27.16 11.48
N TYR A 3 -8.51 -26.83 10.27
CA TYR A 3 -8.03 -25.66 9.52
C TYR A 3 -8.41 -24.32 10.18
N PHE A 4 -9.68 -24.15 10.59
CA PHE A 4 -10.10 -22.95 11.31
C PHE A 4 -9.36 -22.73 12.64
N SER A 5 -8.96 -23.79 13.31
CA SER A 5 -8.22 -23.69 14.57
C SER A 5 -6.79 -23.19 14.35
N GLN A 6 -6.18 -23.47 13.19
CA GLN A 6 -4.82 -23.04 12.87
C GLN A 6 -4.77 -21.54 12.54
N LEU A 7 -5.67 -21.04 11.68
CA LEU A 7 -5.75 -19.60 11.38
C LEU A 7 -6.15 -18.79 12.61
N TYR A 8 -7.07 -19.30 13.44
CA TYR A 8 -7.43 -18.66 14.70
C TYR A 8 -6.21 -18.48 15.61
N SER A 9 -5.40 -19.52 15.78
CA SER A 9 -4.19 -19.46 16.61
C SER A 9 -3.18 -18.43 16.08
N LEU A 10 -2.95 -18.41 14.77
CA LEU A 10 -2.07 -17.43 14.14
C LEU A 10 -2.59 -15.99 14.35
N ILE A 11 -3.84 -15.72 13.96
CA ILE A 11 -4.42 -14.37 14.03
C ILE A 11 -4.44 -13.86 15.50
N SER A 12 -4.77 -14.72 16.45
CA SER A 12 -4.81 -14.35 17.87
C SER A 12 -3.42 -14.07 18.46
N SER A 13 -2.35 -14.58 17.85
CA SER A 13 -0.97 -14.33 18.27
C SER A 13 -0.35 -13.07 17.67
N LEU A 14 -0.99 -12.47 16.65
CA LEU A 14 -0.44 -11.31 15.97
C LEU A 14 -0.46 -10.07 16.87
N PRO A 15 0.63 -9.31 16.94
CA PRO A 15 0.66 -8.06 17.68
C PRO A 15 -0.22 -7.00 17.01
N ALA A 16 -0.80 -6.12 17.83
CA ALA A 16 -1.56 -4.99 17.32
C ALA A 16 -0.63 -4.03 16.56
N LEU A 17 -1.05 -3.60 15.38
CA LEU A 17 -0.29 -2.67 14.55
C LEU A 17 -0.83 -1.25 14.68
N LYS A 18 0.10 -0.28 14.60
CA LYS A 18 -0.20 1.14 14.42
C LYS A 18 0.67 1.69 13.30
N MET A 19 0.09 2.48 12.43
CA MET A 19 0.79 2.99 11.23
C MET A 19 2.04 3.80 11.55
N THR A 20 2.08 4.49 12.70
CA THR A 20 3.15 5.43 13.09
C THR A 20 4.15 4.87 14.09
N GLU A 21 3.96 3.63 14.55
CA GLU A 21 4.85 2.96 15.48
C GLU A 21 5.66 1.88 14.76
N ASP A 22 6.85 1.62 15.26
CA ASP A 22 7.71 0.55 14.75
C ASP A 22 7.05 -0.81 15.07
N PRO A 23 6.74 -1.63 14.06
CA PRO A 23 6.10 -2.91 14.31
C PRO A 23 7.05 -3.87 15.04
N SER A 24 6.53 -4.64 15.98
CA SER A 24 7.32 -5.62 16.76
C SER A 24 7.65 -6.89 15.97
N ILE A 25 7.11 -7.05 14.78
CA ILE A 25 7.35 -8.16 13.85
C ILE A 25 7.61 -7.59 12.46
N SER A 26 8.56 -8.15 11.74
CA SER A 26 8.82 -7.77 10.35
C SER A 26 7.91 -8.51 9.36
N SER A 27 7.78 -7.95 8.16
CA SER A 27 7.06 -8.59 7.05
C SER A 27 7.60 -9.99 6.73
N GLN A 28 8.91 -10.21 6.83
CA GLN A 28 9.51 -11.51 6.59
C GLN A 28 9.16 -12.51 7.71
N GLU A 29 9.34 -12.12 8.97
CA GLU A 29 8.97 -12.96 10.11
C GLU A 29 7.49 -13.31 10.12
N PHE A 30 6.62 -12.37 9.71
CA PHE A 30 5.20 -12.65 9.57
C PHE A 30 4.94 -13.74 8.53
N LEU A 31 5.56 -13.66 7.34
CA LEU A 31 5.40 -14.68 6.29
C LEU A 31 5.98 -16.03 6.71
N ASP A 32 7.13 -16.04 7.39
CA ASP A 32 7.76 -17.25 7.91
C ASP A 32 6.86 -17.94 8.94
N ASN A 33 6.28 -17.16 9.87
CA ASN A 33 5.31 -17.67 10.83
C ASN A 33 4.04 -18.18 10.14
N ALA A 34 3.49 -17.43 9.17
CA ALA A 34 2.30 -17.82 8.43
C ALA A 34 2.50 -19.15 7.67
N SER A 35 3.70 -19.37 7.13
CA SER A 35 4.03 -20.59 6.37
C SER A 35 3.82 -21.87 7.16
N THR A 36 3.90 -21.83 8.50
CA THR A 36 3.71 -23.00 9.36
C THR A 36 2.23 -23.38 9.55
N PHE A 37 1.31 -22.45 9.26
CA PHE A 37 -0.13 -22.61 9.50
C PHE A 37 -0.96 -22.66 8.22
N MET A 38 -0.36 -22.38 7.06
CA MET A 38 -1.06 -22.20 5.79
C MET A 38 -0.57 -23.19 4.73
N THR A 39 -1.41 -23.42 3.74
CA THR A 39 -1.00 -24.16 2.54
C THR A 39 -0.16 -23.28 1.62
N ASP A 40 0.66 -23.89 0.74
CA ASP A 40 1.48 -23.16 -0.24
C ASP A 40 0.65 -22.22 -1.13
N LYS A 41 -0.59 -22.61 -1.46
CA LYS A 41 -1.50 -21.76 -2.26
C LYS A 41 -1.94 -20.50 -1.52
N GLU A 42 -2.25 -20.62 -0.26
CA GLU A 42 -2.66 -19.50 0.59
C GLU A 42 -1.49 -18.59 0.89
N LEU A 43 -0.32 -19.17 1.15
CA LEU A 43 0.91 -18.41 1.34
C LEU A 43 1.27 -17.63 0.06
N ALA A 44 1.05 -18.22 -1.12
CA ALA A 44 1.24 -17.53 -2.40
C ALA A 44 0.27 -16.35 -2.57
N VAL A 45 -0.99 -16.50 -2.15
CA VAL A 45 -1.96 -15.38 -2.15
C VAL A 45 -1.55 -14.30 -1.17
N LEU A 46 -1.17 -14.66 0.05
CA LEU A 46 -0.74 -13.74 1.09
C LEU A 46 0.51 -12.96 0.67
N SER A 47 1.54 -13.64 0.18
CA SER A 47 2.80 -13.02 -0.26
C SER A 47 2.63 -12.13 -1.51
N ALA A 48 1.55 -12.34 -2.28
CA ALA A 48 1.22 -11.51 -3.43
C ALA A 48 0.56 -10.17 -3.04
N VAL A 49 0.16 -9.97 -1.79
CA VAL A 49 -0.40 -8.71 -1.31
C VAL A 49 0.67 -7.62 -1.35
N SER A 50 0.38 -6.52 -2.01
CA SER A 50 1.32 -5.41 -2.20
C SER A 50 0.62 -4.07 -2.14
N LEU A 51 1.32 -3.07 -1.59
CA LEU A 51 0.89 -1.66 -1.61
C LEU A 51 0.83 -1.07 -3.02
N LEU A 52 1.62 -1.63 -3.94
CA LEU A 52 1.67 -1.17 -5.33
C LEU A 52 0.77 -2.04 -6.21
N PRO A 53 0.02 -1.44 -7.16
CA PRO A 53 -0.71 -2.21 -8.14
C PRO A 53 0.22 -3.13 -8.92
N GLN A 54 -0.19 -4.37 -9.09
CA GLN A 54 0.52 -5.37 -9.89
C GLN A 54 -0.27 -5.54 -11.21
N GLU A 55 0.22 -4.92 -12.28
CA GLU A 55 -0.46 -4.97 -13.58
C GLU A 55 -0.44 -6.36 -14.21
N ASP A 56 0.60 -7.14 -13.90
CA ASP A 56 0.80 -8.48 -14.45
C ASP A 56 0.03 -9.58 -13.70
N LYS A 57 -0.61 -9.26 -12.57
CA LYS A 57 -1.36 -10.24 -11.77
C LYS A 57 -2.85 -9.97 -11.80
N VAL A 58 -3.61 -11.02 -12.13
CA VAL A 58 -5.06 -11.01 -12.04
C VAL A 58 -5.48 -11.63 -10.71
N PHE A 59 -6.16 -10.85 -9.88
CA PHE A 59 -6.73 -11.32 -8.63
C PHE A 59 -8.24 -11.55 -8.80
N PRO A 60 -8.81 -12.57 -8.13
CA PRO A 60 -10.26 -12.74 -8.11
C PRO A 60 -10.95 -11.47 -7.54
N GLU A 61 -11.99 -10.99 -8.21
CA GLU A 61 -12.67 -9.74 -7.84
C GLU A 61 -13.20 -9.75 -6.39
N ASN A 62 -13.64 -10.91 -5.92
CA ASN A 62 -14.19 -11.07 -4.58
C ASN A 62 -13.13 -11.26 -3.48
N SER A 63 -11.84 -11.45 -3.83
CA SER A 63 -10.76 -11.58 -2.86
C SER A 63 -10.37 -10.22 -2.28
N PHE A 64 -9.75 -10.22 -1.10
CA PHE A 64 -9.16 -9.01 -0.51
C PHE A 64 -8.27 -8.27 -1.51
N SER A 65 -7.32 -8.99 -2.12
CA SER A 65 -6.37 -8.40 -3.08
C SER A 65 -7.08 -7.81 -4.30
N GLY A 66 -8.12 -8.45 -4.83
CA GLY A 66 -8.90 -7.93 -5.96
C GLY A 66 -9.62 -6.62 -5.62
N LYS A 67 -10.34 -6.60 -4.50
CA LYS A 67 -11.07 -5.42 -4.00
C LYS A 67 -10.10 -4.26 -3.68
N TYR A 68 -8.99 -4.57 -2.98
CA TYR A 68 -8.00 -3.54 -2.65
C TYR A 68 -7.32 -2.97 -3.89
N GLN A 69 -6.92 -3.80 -4.85
CA GLN A 69 -6.28 -3.35 -6.08
C GLN A 69 -7.22 -2.51 -6.96
N ALA A 70 -8.51 -2.85 -7.02
CA ALA A 70 -9.51 -2.05 -7.71
C ALA A 70 -9.63 -0.65 -7.09
N TRP A 71 -9.73 -0.58 -5.77
CA TRP A 71 -9.78 0.68 -5.02
C TRP A 71 -8.48 1.49 -5.16
N GLU A 72 -7.30 0.87 -5.07
CA GLU A 72 -6.01 1.56 -5.24
C GLU A 72 -5.85 2.12 -6.65
N LYS A 73 -6.34 1.42 -7.69
CA LYS A 73 -6.38 1.94 -9.06
C LYS A 73 -7.28 3.18 -9.14
N ALA A 74 -8.47 3.14 -8.54
CA ALA A 74 -9.37 4.29 -8.48
C ALA A 74 -8.74 5.48 -7.76
N LEU A 75 -8.07 5.24 -6.61
CA LEU A 75 -7.35 6.26 -5.86
C LEU A 75 -6.27 6.96 -6.72
N ARG A 76 -5.42 6.17 -7.39
CA ARG A 76 -4.37 6.71 -8.26
C ARG A 76 -4.93 7.49 -9.43
N HIS A 77 -6.03 7.03 -9.98
CA HIS A 77 -6.70 7.72 -11.06
C HIS A 77 -7.26 9.08 -10.60
N SER A 78 -7.88 9.14 -9.43
CA SER A 78 -8.37 10.39 -8.84
C SER A 78 -7.23 11.36 -8.56
N ILE A 79 -6.08 10.89 -8.05
CA ILE A 79 -4.88 11.71 -7.86
C ILE A 79 -4.36 12.25 -9.20
N LEU A 80 -4.31 11.41 -10.23
CA LEU A 80 -3.88 11.83 -11.57
C LEU A 80 -4.80 12.92 -12.12
N ARG A 81 -6.12 12.75 -12.01
CA ARG A 81 -7.12 13.73 -12.41
C ARG A 81 -6.92 15.09 -11.71
N LEU A 82 -6.68 15.08 -10.38
CA LEU A 82 -6.42 16.31 -9.63
C LEU A 82 -5.11 16.98 -10.04
N ARG A 83 -4.07 16.21 -10.35
CA ARG A 83 -2.78 16.73 -10.84
C ARG A 83 -2.91 17.35 -12.22
N THR A 84 -3.63 16.72 -13.14
CA THR A 84 -3.82 17.22 -14.51
C THR A 84 -4.70 18.47 -14.52
N ALA A 85 -5.75 18.52 -13.70
CA ALA A 85 -6.63 19.69 -13.58
C ALA A 85 -5.85 20.97 -13.15
N LYS A 86 -4.79 20.81 -12.35
CA LYS A 86 -3.94 21.94 -11.91
C LYS A 86 -2.93 22.39 -12.96
N ARG A 87 -2.59 21.54 -13.93
CA ARG A 87 -1.64 21.84 -15.02
C ARG A 87 -2.41 22.20 -16.27
N LYS A 88 -2.52 23.52 -16.55
CA LYS A 88 -3.20 24.05 -17.74
C LYS A 88 -2.59 23.57 -19.09
N ASP A 89 -1.32 23.14 -19.08
CA ASP A 89 -0.59 22.72 -20.28
C ASP A 89 -0.87 21.28 -20.74
N LEU A 90 -1.60 20.48 -19.95
CA LEU A 90 -1.88 19.07 -20.24
C LEU A 90 -3.30 18.82 -20.76
N SER A 91 -3.91 19.81 -21.42
CA SER A 91 -5.19 19.65 -22.10
C SER A 91 -5.18 18.58 -23.22
N SER A 92 -3.99 18.16 -23.66
CA SER A 92 -3.81 17.09 -24.67
C SER A 92 -3.75 15.68 -24.11
N VAL A 93 -3.66 15.48 -22.78
CA VAL A 93 -3.73 14.15 -22.13
C VAL A 93 -5.20 13.78 -21.86
N SER A 94 -6.07 14.08 -22.80
CA SER A 94 -7.51 13.79 -22.76
C SER A 94 -7.85 12.34 -23.03
N SER A 95 -6.86 11.46 -23.19
CA SER A 95 -7.07 10.03 -23.46
C SER A 95 -6.77 9.12 -22.27
N VAL A 96 -6.86 9.64 -21.04
CA VAL A 96 -6.96 8.74 -19.89
C VAL A 96 -8.29 8.05 -19.99
N ASN A 97 -8.26 6.78 -20.37
CA ASN A 97 -9.38 5.91 -20.67
C ASN A 97 -10.54 6.13 -19.70
N ARG A 98 -11.72 6.49 -20.21
CA ARG A 98 -12.94 6.75 -19.43
C ARG A 98 -13.55 5.49 -18.78
N GLU A 99 -12.93 4.34 -18.92
CA GLU A 99 -13.30 3.09 -18.24
C GLU A 99 -12.78 3.03 -16.80
N THR A 100 -12.72 4.17 -16.13
CA THR A 100 -12.26 4.20 -14.75
C THR A 100 -13.40 3.85 -13.82
N VAL A 101 -13.19 2.82 -13.06
CA VAL A 101 -14.03 2.49 -11.91
C VAL A 101 -14.01 3.71 -10.97
N PHE A 102 -15.11 4.43 -10.94
CA PHE A 102 -15.31 5.53 -10.00
C PHE A 102 -15.61 4.93 -8.64
N ASP A 103 -14.81 5.32 -7.65
CA ASP A 103 -15.00 4.93 -6.26
C ASP A 103 -15.04 6.21 -5.41
N CYS A 104 -16.15 6.42 -4.70
CA CYS A 104 -16.40 7.61 -3.92
C CYS A 104 -15.39 7.79 -2.78
N ASP A 105 -15.01 6.69 -2.13
CA ASP A 105 -14.09 6.73 -0.98
C ASP A 105 -12.67 7.03 -1.45
N ALA A 106 -12.27 6.43 -2.56
CA ALA A 106 -10.99 6.71 -3.19
C ALA A 106 -10.89 8.17 -3.67
N ASP A 107 -11.97 8.71 -4.24
CA ASP A 107 -12.02 10.11 -4.66
C ASP A 107 -11.94 11.08 -3.48
N ALA A 108 -12.70 10.83 -2.42
CA ALA A 108 -12.67 11.62 -1.19
C ALA A 108 -11.28 11.58 -0.52
N ALA A 109 -10.63 10.42 -0.48
CA ALA A 109 -9.27 10.26 0.04
C ALA A 109 -8.25 11.05 -0.81
N ALA A 110 -8.36 10.99 -2.14
CA ALA A 110 -7.51 11.74 -3.07
C ALA A 110 -7.65 13.26 -2.87
N VAL A 111 -8.89 13.78 -2.77
CA VAL A 111 -9.17 15.20 -2.55
C VAL A 111 -8.60 15.66 -1.21
N ARG A 112 -8.84 14.91 -0.14
CA ARG A 112 -8.31 15.21 1.20
C ARG A 112 -6.79 15.26 1.20
N ALA A 113 -6.12 14.28 0.61
CA ALA A 113 -4.68 14.25 0.52
C ALA A 113 -4.13 15.39 -0.36
N TYR A 114 -4.81 15.69 -1.47
CA TYR A 114 -4.36 16.73 -2.40
C TYR A 114 -4.50 18.15 -1.83
N SER A 115 -5.40 18.38 -0.88
CA SER A 115 -5.54 19.65 -0.17
C SER A 115 -4.41 19.95 0.80
N ALA A 116 -3.64 18.94 1.23
CA ALA A 116 -2.49 19.12 2.10
C ALA A 116 -1.38 19.92 1.37
N ALA A 117 -0.84 20.93 2.05
CA ALA A 117 0.22 21.78 1.50
C ALA A 117 1.57 21.04 1.47
N ASP A 118 1.85 20.28 2.52
CA ASP A 118 3.10 19.52 2.67
C ASP A 118 3.03 18.18 1.92
N PRO A 119 4.03 17.86 1.07
CA PRO A 119 4.10 16.56 0.39
C PRO A 119 4.15 15.36 1.33
N LEU A 120 4.79 15.48 2.50
CA LEU A 120 4.88 14.42 3.49
C LEU A 120 3.51 14.14 4.12
N GLU A 121 2.79 15.21 4.49
CA GLU A 121 1.44 15.09 5.03
C GLU A 121 0.47 14.51 3.98
N ARG A 122 0.64 14.89 2.71
CA ARG A 122 -0.12 14.28 1.61
C ARG A 122 0.06 12.78 1.55
N GLU A 123 1.31 12.33 1.62
CA GLU A 123 1.60 10.89 1.60
C GLU A 123 1.04 10.17 2.83
N ARG A 124 1.12 10.82 4.01
CA ARG A 124 0.55 10.30 5.24
C ARG A 124 -0.96 10.11 5.15
N LEU A 125 -1.67 11.07 4.59
CA LEU A 125 -3.12 10.99 4.37
C LEU A 125 -3.49 9.87 3.38
N LEU A 126 -2.69 9.67 2.32
CA LEU A 126 -2.90 8.55 1.39
C LEU A 126 -2.66 7.19 2.05
N ASP A 127 -1.62 7.07 2.85
CA ASP A 127 -1.32 5.82 3.57
C ASP A 127 -2.33 5.54 4.68
N ALA A 128 -2.84 6.58 5.34
CA ALA A 128 -3.95 6.45 6.29
C ALA A 128 -5.23 5.93 5.59
N ALA A 129 -5.54 6.44 4.41
CA ALA A 129 -6.67 5.95 3.62
C ALA A 129 -6.49 4.47 3.19
N ARG A 130 -5.27 4.06 2.85
CA ARG A 130 -4.94 2.64 2.56
C ARG A 130 -5.13 1.76 3.79
N TRP A 131 -4.71 2.24 4.94
CA TRP A 131 -4.87 1.56 6.21
C TRP A 131 -6.34 1.37 6.58
N GLU A 132 -7.13 2.44 6.48
CA GLU A 132 -8.57 2.44 6.72
C GLU A 132 -9.28 1.48 5.76
N LYS A 133 -8.93 1.50 4.46
CA LYS A 133 -9.51 0.60 3.46
C LYS A 133 -9.20 -0.86 3.72
N ALA A 134 -7.98 -1.20 4.14
CA ALA A 134 -7.63 -2.56 4.53
C ALA A 134 -8.48 -3.05 5.71
N SER A 135 -8.71 -2.20 6.71
CA SER A 135 -9.58 -2.52 7.84
C SER A 135 -11.05 -2.67 7.44
N GLU A 136 -11.55 -1.78 6.57
CA GLU A 136 -12.92 -1.82 6.07
C GLU A 136 -13.22 -3.12 5.31
N LEU A 137 -12.31 -3.55 4.44
CA LEU A 137 -12.48 -4.77 3.64
C LEU A 137 -12.57 -6.04 4.51
N THR A 138 -12.15 -5.98 5.76
CA THR A 138 -12.16 -7.11 6.69
C THR A 138 -13.17 -6.99 7.84
N LEU A 139 -14.04 -5.96 7.83
CA LEU A 139 -15.02 -5.74 8.90
C LEU A 139 -15.94 -6.93 9.18
N LEU A 140 -16.27 -7.72 8.16
CA LEU A 140 -17.14 -8.89 8.27
C LEU A 140 -16.34 -10.21 8.31
N HIS A 141 -15.03 -10.12 8.29
CA HIS A 141 -14.09 -11.25 8.34
C HIS A 141 -13.53 -11.38 9.76
N GLN A 142 -13.26 -12.61 10.23
CA GLN A 142 -12.73 -12.80 11.58
C GLN A 142 -11.44 -13.63 11.59
N PHE A 143 -11.48 -14.86 11.09
CA PHE A 143 -10.37 -15.82 11.19
C PHE A 143 -10.10 -16.47 9.83
N ASP A 144 -9.99 -15.65 8.80
CA ASP A 144 -9.79 -16.08 7.43
C ASP A 144 -8.54 -15.44 6.80
N LEU A 145 -8.27 -15.85 5.57
CA LEU A 145 -7.12 -15.36 4.80
C LEU A 145 -7.19 -13.85 4.54
N ASP A 146 -8.38 -13.28 4.38
CA ASP A 146 -8.57 -11.87 4.08
C ASP A 146 -8.09 -10.98 5.25
N VAL A 147 -8.29 -11.43 6.49
CA VAL A 147 -7.75 -10.75 7.70
C VAL A 147 -6.22 -10.75 7.69
N LEU A 148 -5.60 -11.87 7.33
CA LEU A 148 -4.14 -11.97 7.22
C LEU A 148 -3.59 -11.09 6.08
N CYS A 149 -4.29 -11.02 4.96
CA CYS A 149 -3.94 -10.14 3.84
C CYS A 149 -4.00 -8.67 4.24
N ALA A 150 -5.04 -8.25 4.99
CA ALA A 150 -5.14 -6.90 5.51
C ALA A 150 -4.03 -6.58 6.51
N TYR A 151 -3.78 -7.50 7.44
CA TYR A 151 -2.70 -7.37 8.42
C TYR A 151 -1.34 -7.20 7.73
N TYR A 152 -1.05 -8.04 6.72
CA TYR A 152 0.20 -7.96 5.98
C TYR A 152 0.36 -6.63 5.22
N LEU A 153 -0.71 -6.11 4.64
CA LEU A 153 -0.71 -4.79 4.00
C LEU A 153 -0.43 -3.67 5.02
N GLN A 154 -1.09 -3.72 6.18
CA GLN A 154 -0.90 -2.77 7.25
C GLN A 154 0.51 -2.84 7.85
N LEU A 155 1.08 -4.04 7.95
CA LEU A 155 2.45 -4.25 8.39
C LEU A 155 3.46 -3.59 7.43
N GLN A 156 3.28 -3.75 6.11
CA GLN A 156 4.11 -3.05 5.11
C GLN A 156 4.02 -1.52 5.24
N LEU A 157 2.84 -0.98 5.56
CA LEU A 157 2.67 0.46 5.82
C LEU A 157 3.39 0.90 7.10
N ALA A 158 3.27 0.16 8.20
CA ALA A 158 3.95 0.45 9.44
C ALA A 158 5.47 0.43 9.25
N GLU A 159 6.03 -0.60 8.61
CA GLU A 159 7.46 -0.67 8.29
C GLU A 159 7.94 0.49 7.40
N LYS A 160 7.10 0.92 6.44
CA LYS A 160 7.41 2.08 5.59
C LYS A 160 7.60 3.34 6.44
N TRP A 161 6.72 3.57 7.41
CA TRP A 161 6.77 4.75 8.27
C TRP A 161 7.87 4.64 9.33
N ALA A 162 8.09 3.46 9.91
CA ALA A 162 9.21 3.20 10.82
C ALA A 162 10.57 3.48 10.15
N ARG A 163 10.78 2.99 8.93
CA ARG A 163 12.01 3.27 8.15
C ARG A 163 12.21 4.76 7.87
N ARG A 164 11.14 5.52 7.69
CA ARG A 164 11.22 6.98 7.53
C ARG A 164 11.59 7.68 8.83
N ALA A 165 10.95 7.27 9.93
CA ALA A 165 11.23 7.83 11.25
C ALA A 165 12.68 7.58 11.69
N ALA A 166 13.27 6.45 11.32
CA ALA A 166 14.66 6.10 11.63
C ALA A 166 15.73 6.96 10.90
N GLY A 167 15.34 8.02 10.17
CA GLY A 167 16.28 8.99 9.60
C GLY A 167 17.00 8.57 8.33
N ASN A 168 16.59 7.45 7.69
CA ASN A 168 17.15 7.03 6.39
C ASN A 168 16.90 8.03 5.25
N ALA A 169 16.05 9.03 5.47
CA ALA A 169 15.82 10.10 4.51
C ALA A 169 17.05 10.99 4.29
N ALA A 170 17.85 11.28 5.34
CA ALA A 170 19.07 12.06 5.23
C ALA A 170 20.13 11.33 4.39
N VAL A 171 20.32 10.04 4.66
CA VAL A 171 21.29 9.20 3.91
C VAL A 171 20.90 9.05 2.44
N ASN A 172 19.60 9.00 2.13
CA ASN A 172 19.12 8.92 0.75
C ASN A 172 19.24 10.25 0.01
N LEU A 173 19.09 11.40 0.69
CA LEU A 173 19.33 12.71 0.12
C LEU A 173 20.81 12.93 -0.20
N ASP A 174 21.73 12.53 0.68
CA ASP A 174 23.16 12.61 0.43
C ASP A 174 23.57 11.71 -0.76
N LYS A 175 23.06 10.49 -0.83
CA LYS A 175 23.29 9.61 -1.99
C LYS A 175 22.74 10.18 -3.30
N ALA A 176 21.55 10.79 -3.27
CA ALA A 176 20.96 11.41 -4.45
C ALA A 176 21.73 12.66 -4.89
N ALA A 177 22.23 13.44 -3.94
CA ALA A 177 23.09 14.61 -4.23
C ALA A 177 24.44 14.19 -4.84
N ASP A 178 25.04 13.09 -4.35
CA ASP A 178 26.28 12.56 -4.90
C ASP A 178 26.12 11.97 -6.30
N LEU A 179 25.00 11.30 -6.58
CA LEU A 179 24.67 10.82 -7.91
C LEU A 179 24.43 11.97 -8.89
N SER A 180 23.77 13.05 -8.46
CA SER A 180 23.56 14.23 -9.25
C SER A 180 24.89 14.94 -9.60
N LYS A 181 25.81 15.05 -8.65
CA LYS A 181 27.16 15.59 -8.90
C LYS A 181 27.94 14.72 -9.90
N LYS A 182 27.83 13.39 -9.78
CA LYS A 182 28.52 12.45 -10.65
C LYS A 182 27.99 12.48 -12.08
N SER A 183 26.71 12.71 -12.30
CA SER A 183 26.11 12.86 -13.63
C SER A 183 26.50 14.18 -14.30
N GLN A 184 26.70 15.26 -13.54
CA GLN A 184 27.15 16.56 -14.08
C GLN A 184 28.64 16.57 -14.48
N THR A 185 29.45 15.68 -13.91
CA THR A 185 30.87 15.55 -14.28
C THR A 185 31.05 14.80 -15.60
N ILE A 186 30.17 13.85 -15.90
CA ILE A 186 30.22 13.03 -17.14
C ILE A 186 29.76 13.80 -18.38
N THR A 187 29.03 14.90 -18.22
CA THR A 187 28.51 15.70 -19.35
C THR A 187 29.45 16.86 -19.76
N LYS A 188 30.63 16.95 -19.14
CA LYS A 188 31.62 18.03 -19.39
C LYS A 188 32.89 17.57 -20.13
N ASP A 189 33.01 16.31 -20.44
CA ASP A 189 34.03 15.71 -21.31
C ASP A 189 33.39 15.33 -22.67
#